data_4c9e7a5197e7d73fe020edc0d433dd8e
#
_entry.id   4c9e7a5197e7d73fe020edc0d433dd8e
#
_cell.length_a   1.000
_cell.length_b   1.000
_cell.length_c   1.000
_cell.angle_alpha   90.00
_cell.angle_beta   90.00
_cell.angle_gamma   90.00
#
_symmetry.space_group_name_H-M   'P 1'
#
loop_
_entity.id
_entity.type
_entity.pdbx_description
1 polymer ?
#
loop_
_entity_poly.entity_id
_entity_poly.type
_entity_poly.pdbx_seq_one_letter_code
_entity_poly.pdbx_strand_id
1 'polypeptide(L)'
;MNSLKAIKQGVNHLFKTHPQVHMNVNISHDKLHLKKHPVTITAVYSNIFRIEDRTGNDIRQHTIQYVELMMGHVEIAELNRQA
;
A
#
# COMPACT_ATOMS: atom_id res chain seq x y z
N MET A 1 6.85 -10.94 -13.98
CA MET A 1 7.50 -9.64 -13.90
C MET A 1 6.47 -8.61 -13.44
N ASN A 2 6.78 -7.86 -12.38
CA ASN A 2 5.86 -6.87 -11.85
C ASN A 2 5.99 -5.56 -12.60
N SER A 3 5.06 -5.30 -13.53
CA SER A 3 5.00 -4.03 -14.21
C SER A 3 4.21 -3.04 -13.36
N LEU A 4 4.43 -1.75 -13.59
CA LEU A 4 3.69 -0.70 -12.91
C LEU A 4 2.18 -0.84 -13.15
N LYS A 5 1.80 -1.21 -14.37
CA LYS A 5 0.39 -1.44 -14.72
C LYS A 5 -0.22 -2.57 -13.90
N ALA A 6 0.50 -3.69 -13.76
CA ALA A 6 0.01 -4.83 -12.98
C ALA A 6 -0.13 -4.47 -11.50
N ILE A 7 0.82 -3.70 -10.96
CA ILE A 7 0.77 -3.23 -9.57
C ILE A 7 -0.46 -2.34 -9.35
N LYS A 8 -0.70 -1.40 -10.25
CA LYS A 8 -1.89 -0.52 -10.16
C LYS A 8 -3.19 -1.33 -10.20
N GLN A 9 -3.26 -2.30 -11.09
CA GLN A 9 -4.45 -3.14 -11.20
C GLN A 9 -4.66 -3.95 -9.93
N GLY A 10 -3.60 -4.49 -9.35
CA GLY A 10 -3.69 -5.26 -8.11
C GLY A 10 -4.16 -4.41 -6.94
N VAL A 11 -3.60 -3.22 -6.79
CA VAL A 11 -4.01 -2.28 -5.71
C VAL A 11 -5.46 -1.86 -5.89
N ASN A 12 -5.87 -1.53 -7.11
CA ASN A 12 -7.25 -1.14 -7.41
C ASN A 12 -8.23 -2.29 -7.10
N HIS A 13 -7.84 -3.51 -7.45
CA HIS A 13 -8.64 -4.69 -7.15
C HIS A 13 -8.83 -4.87 -5.64
N LEU A 14 -7.74 -4.76 -4.87
CA LEU A 14 -7.81 -4.84 -3.41
C LEU A 14 -8.69 -3.73 -2.84
N PHE A 15 -8.56 -2.53 -3.36
CA PHE A 15 -9.37 -1.40 -2.91
C PHE A 15 -10.87 -1.69 -3.05
N LYS A 16 -11.26 -2.36 -4.14
CA LYS A 16 -12.67 -2.65 -4.41
C LYS A 16 -13.19 -3.88 -3.68
N THR A 17 -12.33 -4.86 -3.40
CA THR A 17 -12.75 -6.16 -2.88
C THR A 17 -12.33 -6.41 -1.44
N HIS A 18 -11.13 -5.96 -1.05
CA HIS A 18 -10.56 -6.23 0.27
C HIS A 18 -9.60 -5.12 0.67
N PRO A 19 -10.11 -3.92 1.01
CA PRO A 19 -9.25 -2.76 1.26
C PRO A 19 -8.42 -2.85 2.54
N GLN A 20 -8.77 -3.72 3.47
CA GLN A 20 -8.00 -3.93 4.69
C GLN A 20 -6.84 -4.87 4.38
N VAL A 21 -5.63 -4.36 4.43
CA VAL A 21 -4.44 -5.10 4.04
C VAL A 21 -3.34 -4.93 5.08
N HIS A 22 -2.28 -5.73 4.94
CA HIS A 22 -1.09 -5.63 5.79
C HIS A 22 0.09 -5.20 4.94
N MET A 23 0.79 -4.17 5.39
CA MET A 23 1.87 -3.57 4.63
C MET A 23 3.19 -3.58 5.39
N ASN A 24 4.26 -3.81 4.63
CA ASN A 24 5.62 -3.48 5.04
C ASN A 24 6.03 -2.23 4.28
N VAL A 25 6.44 -1.20 4.98
CA VAL A 25 6.85 0.07 4.37
C VAL A 25 8.21 0.46 4.93
N ASN A 26 9.13 0.78 4.04
CA ASN A 26 10.46 1.26 4.41
C ASN A 26 10.85 2.39 3.46
N ILE A 27 10.33 3.58 3.73
CA ILE A 27 10.59 4.77 2.92
C ILE A 27 11.40 5.74 3.75
N SER A 28 12.69 5.85 3.45
CA SER A 28 13.64 6.63 4.24
C SER A 28 13.36 8.13 4.20
N HIS A 29 13.00 8.66 3.04
CA HIS A 29 12.82 10.10 2.87
C HIS A 29 11.58 10.61 3.61
N ASP A 30 10.58 9.77 3.81
CA ASP A 30 9.38 10.11 4.58
C ASP A 30 9.48 9.62 6.02
N LYS A 31 10.55 8.93 6.38
CA LYS A 31 10.75 8.31 7.70
C LYS A 31 9.58 7.42 8.08
N LEU A 32 8.97 6.79 7.10
CA LEU A 32 7.82 5.91 7.31
C LEU A 32 8.30 4.47 7.32
N HIS A 33 8.17 3.81 8.47
CA HIS A 33 8.56 2.43 8.67
C HIS A 33 7.42 1.66 9.29
N LEU A 34 6.85 0.73 8.54
CA LEU A 34 5.78 -0.16 9.00
C LEU A 34 6.19 -1.59 8.71
N LYS A 35 5.87 -2.51 9.63
CA LYS A 35 6.19 -3.93 9.45
C LYS A 35 4.93 -4.75 9.71
N LYS A 36 4.42 -5.42 8.67
CA LYS A 36 3.19 -6.22 8.71
C LYS A 36 2.06 -5.47 9.38
N HIS A 37 1.96 -4.20 9.07
CA HIS A 37 1.06 -3.28 9.76
C HIS A 37 -0.31 -3.25 9.08
N PRO A 38 -1.40 -3.40 9.84
CA PRO A 38 -2.74 -3.35 9.25
C PRO A 38 -3.09 -1.93 8.85
N VAL A 39 -3.49 -1.76 7.61
CA VAL A 39 -3.93 -0.47 7.06
C VAL A 39 -5.12 -0.69 6.15
N THR A 40 -5.83 0.38 5.83
CA THR A 40 -6.96 0.34 4.90
C THR A 40 -6.63 1.21 3.69
N ILE A 41 -6.80 0.66 2.49
CA ILE A 41 -6.69 1.44 1.26
C ILE A 41 -7.96 2.27 1.14
N THR A 42 -7.84 3.60 1.16
CA THR A 42 -8.99 4.50 1.18
C THR A 42 -9.25 5.19 -0.15
N ALA A 43 -8.24 5.30 -1.01
CA ALA A 43 -8.38 5.93 -2.31
C ALA A 43 -7.30 5.46 -3.26
N VAL A 44 -7.62 5.40 -4.55
CA VAL A 44 -6.69 4.97 -5.59
C VAL A 44 -6.71 6.02 -6.70
N TYR A 45 -5.53 6.52 -7.05
CA TYR A 45 -5.34 7.55 -8.07
C TYR A 45 -4.40 7.03 -9.16
N SER A 46 -4.07 7.87 -10.14
CA SER A 46 -3.29 7.42 -11.29
C SER A 46 -1.83 7.06 -10.95
N ASN A 47 -1.21 7.78 -10.02
CA ASN A 47 0.21 7.56 -9.67
C ASN A 47 0.43 7.17 -8.22
N ILE A 48 -0.57 7.34 -7.38
CA ILE A 48 -0.50 7.14 -5.94
C ILE A 48 -1.77 6.46 -5.44
N PHE A 49 -1.68 5.90 -4.25
CA PHE A 49 -2.87 5.49 -3.51
C PHE A 49 -2.73 5.95 -2.06
N ARG A 50 -3.86 6.05 -1.39
CA ARG A 50 -3.89 6.50 0.00
C ARG A 50 -4.25 5.35 0.92
N ILE A 51 -3.54 5.28 2.03
CA ILE A 51 -3.84 4.31 3.09
C ILE A 51 -4.16 5.06 4.38
N GLU A 52 -4.89 4.38 5.24
CA GLU A 52 -5.27 4.91 6.54
C GLU A 52 -4.87 3.91 7.62
N ASP A 53 -4.15 4.40 8.62
CA ASP A 53 -3.71 3.63 9.77
C ASP A 53 -4.53 4.04 10.98
N ARG A 54 -5.30 3.10 11.53
CA ARG A 54 -6.18 3.32 12.69
C ARG A 54 -5.70 2.59 13.94
N THR A 55 -4.46 2.14 13.97
CA THR A 55 -3.97 1.32 15.08
C THR A 55 -3.62 2.12 16.33
N GLY A 56 -3.47 3.44 16.23
CA GLY A 56 -3.22 4.30 17.36
C GLY A 56 -4.47 5.04 17.82
N ASN A 57 -4.29 6.01 18.73
CA ASN A 57 -5.38 6.87 19.17
C ASN A 57 -5.84 7.84 18.09
N ASP A 58 -4.95 8.16 17.15
CA ASP A 58 -5.23 9.05 16.04
C ASP A 58 -5.25 8.28 14.73
N ILE A 59 -6.14 8.69 13.83
CA ILE A 59 -6.18 8.16 12.48
C ILE A 59 -5.08 8.86 11.69
N ARG A 60 -4.18 8.08 11.08
CA ARG A 60 -3.10 8.61 10.26
C ARG A 60 -3.31 8.20 8.81
N GLN A 61 -3.12 9.15 7.90
CA GLN A 61 -3.21 8.89 6.47
C GLN A 61 -1.84 9.03 5.84
N HIS A 62 -1.55 8.13 4.92
CA HIS A 62 -0.29 8.16 4.17
C HIS A 62 -0.59 8.02 2.69
N THR A 63 0.20 8.69 1.88
CA THR A 63 0.13 8.60 0.43
C THR A 63 1.31 7.79 -0.05
N ILE A 64 1.05 6.74 -0.84
CA ILE A 64 2.07 5.82 -1.32
C ILE A 64 2.10 5.87 -2.84
N GLN A 65 3.30 5.99 -3.42
CA GLN A 65 3.48 5.92 -4.86
C GLN A 65 3.56 4.46 -5.30
N TYR A 66 2.92 4.13 -6.41
CA TYR A 66 2.99 2.75 -6.93
C TYR A 66 4.43 2.32 -7.24
N VAL A 67 5.27 3.27 -7.64
CA VAL A 67 6.67 2.96 -7.93
C VAL A 67 7.41 2.41 -6.70
N GLU A 68 7.00 2.78 -5.51
CA GLU A 68 7.58 2.25 -4.27
C GLU A 68 7.33 0.75 -4.13
N LEU A 69 6.16 0.28 -4.58
CA LEU A 69 5.85 -1.15 -4.63
C LEU A 69 6.73 -1.86 -5.66
N MET A 70 6.93 -1.23 -6.81
CA MET A 70 7.77 -1.79 -7.87
C MET A 70 9.23 -1.91 -7.42
N MET A 71 9.71 -0.93 -6.65
CA MET A 71 11.09 -0.89 -6.15
C MET A 71 11.31 -1.77 -4.92
N GLY A 72 10.26 -2.30 -4.33
CA GLY A 72 10.37 -3.14 -3.15
C GLY A 72 10.47 -2.40 -1.82
N HIS A 73 10.30 -1.08 -1.82
CA HIS A 73 10.30 -0.28 -0.59
C HIS A 73 8.99 -0.44 0.17
N VAL A 74 7.94 -0.83 -0.52
CA VAL A 74 6.63 -1.09 0.04
C VAL A 74 6.16 -2.45 -0.43
N GLU A 75 5.59 -3.23 0.47
CA GLU A 75 5.02 -4.53 0.13
C GLU A 75 3.62 -4.63 0.74
N ILE A 76 2.69 -5.17 -0.02
CA ILE A 76 1.35 -5.47 0.45
C ILE A 76 1.22 -6.99 0.46
N ALA A 77 1.02 -7.57 1.66
CA ALA A 77 0.98 -9.02 1.80
C ALA A 77 -0.10 -9.66 0.94
N GLU A 78 -1.28 -9.06 0.92
CA GLU A 78 -2.41 -9.57 0.17
C GLU A 78 -2.19 -9.51 -1.35
N LEU A 79 -1.43 -8.53 -1.81
CA LEU A 79 -1.09 -8.42 -3.22
C LEU A 79 -0.16 -9.57 -3.64
N ASN A 80 0.82 -9.88 -2.81
CA ASN A 80 1.76 -10.96 -3.10
C ASN A 80 1.08 -12.34 -3.12
N ARG A 81 -0.01 -12.52 -2.37
CA ARG A 81 -0.76 -13.77 -2.33
C ARG A 81 -1.59 -14.02 -3.57
N GLN A 82 -1.79 -13.01 -4.41
CA GLN A 82 -2.57 -13.11 -5.63
C GLN A 82 -1.72 -13.53 -6.83
N ALA A 83 -0.46 -13.71 -6.65
CA ALA A 83 0.45 -14.11 -7.71
C ALA A 83 0.24 -15.55 -8.14
#